data_4cfe36fb148abd65f76987176933fb1e
#
_entry.id   4cfe36fb148abd65f76987176933fb1e
#
_cell.length_a   1.000
_cell.length_b   1.000
_cell.length_c   1.000
_cell.angle_alpha   90.00
_cell.angle_beta   90.00
_cell.angle_gamma   90.00
#
_symmetry.space_group_name_H-M   'P 1'
#
loop_
_entity.id
_entity.type
_entity.pdbx_description
1 polymer ?
#
loop_
_entity_poly.entity_id
_entity_poly.type
_entity_poly.pdbx_seq_one_letter_code
_entity_poly.pdbx_strand_id
1 'polypeptide(L)'
;MRDDGSAAYKTVRGLSRGLLLLKLLNKFDGGATPGLLAEFSGLHRTTVRRLLETLQEEGFVRRSRSDDSFRLTINVRQLSDGFRDEHWISALATPLLGELLREVQWPTGITTLDVDAMVVRETTHRFSRLSFHRAMVGRRLPLLLTASGLTWLAFAPDAERDAVVSMLAARPEAEYQLAREPERLAAILARTRQNGYGENFRGWRQEEKIVSIAVPVCSQQRVIGCLNLVYIASAMTIEQAAQKHLPALQRVARQIEARMEEEEVWYEMP
;
A
#
# COMPACT_ATOMS: atom_id res chain seq x y z
N MET A 1 12.00 9.66 41.55
CA MET A 1 12.99 9.21 40.58
C MET A 1 12.76 7.72 40.38
N ARG A 2 11.91 7.36 39.41
CA ARG A 2 11.67 5.95 39.03
C ARG A 2 12.35 5.75 37.70
N ASP A 3 13.37 4.88 37.75
CA ASP A 3 14.19 4.44 36.62
C ASP A 3 13.30 3.54 35.74
N ASP A 4 12.88 4.04 34.58
CA ASP A 4 12.06 3.31 33.60
C ASP A 4 12.99 2.56 32.65
N GLY A 5 13.58 1.49 33.19
CA GLY A 5 14.42 0.56 32.47
C GLY A 5 13.66 -0.26 31.44
N SER A 6 13.27 0.36 30.32
CA SER A 6 12.84 -0.38 29.14
C SER A 6 13.99 -1.22 28.60
N ALA A 7 14.09 -2.45 29.05
CA ALA A 7 14.99 -3.44 28.48
C ALA A 7 14.59 -3.71 27.03
N ALA A 8 15.27 -3.04 26.08
CA ALA A 8 15.10 -3.30 24.66
C ALA A 8 15.52 -4.76 24.39
N TYR A 9 14.54 -5.64 24.24
CA TYR A 9 14.78 -7.04 23.89
C TYR A 9 15.55 -7.12 22.57
N LYS A 10 16.66 -7.85 22.56
CA LYS A 10 17.45 -8.07 21.35
C LYS A 10 16.62 -8.78 20.30
N THR A 11 16.52 -8.20 19.12
CA THR A 11 15.84 -8.80 17.96
C THR A 11 16.37 -10.21 17.68
N VAL A 12 15.46 -11.17 17.52
CA VAL A 12 15.81 -12.54 17.13
C VAL A 12 16.15 -12.56 15.64
N ARG A 13 17.42 -12.43 15.33
CA ARG A 13 17.93 -12.29 13.96
C ARG A 13 17.48 -13.40 13.00
N GLY A 14 17.35 -14.64 13.50
CA GLY A 14 16.89 -15.79 12.72
C GLY A 14 15.45 -15.58 12.21
N LEU A 15 14.56 -15.17 13.12
CA LEU A 15 13.16 -14.90 12.78
C LEU A 15 13.03 -13.75 11.76
N SER A 16 13.71 -12.63 12.02
CA SER A 16 13.69 -11.47 11.10
C SER A 16 14.14 -11.84 9.70
N ARG A 17 15.21 -12.63 9.58
CA ARG A 17 15.75 -13.11 8.31
C ARG A 17 14.83 -14.10 7.61
N GLY A 18 14.19 -15.01 8.35
CA GLY A 18 13.19 -15.94 7.81
C GLY A 18 11.99 -15.20 7.22
N LEU A 19 11.43 -14.23 7.95
CA LEU A 19 10.35 -13.38 7.48
C LEU A 19 10.76 -12.54 6.25
N LEU A 20 12.00 -12.06 6.19
CA LEU A 20 12.54 -11.37 5.01
C LEU A 20 12.51 -12.28 3.78
N LEU A 21 12.94 -13.55 3.90
CA LEU A 21 12.92 -14.50 2.78
C LEU A 21 11.51 -14.81 2.29
N LEU A 22 10.52 -14.97 3.18
CA LEU A 22 9.11 -15.12 2.78
C LEU A 22 8.59 -13.90 2.02
N LYS A 23 8.90 -12.69 2.49
CA LYS A 23 8.54 -11.44 1.81
C LYS A 23 9.20 -11.32 0.43
N LEU A 24 10.45 -11.73 0.29
CA LEU A 24 11.15 -11.74 -1.00
C LEU A 24 10.54 -12.77 -1.95
N LEU A 25 10.31 -14.00 -1.50
CA LEU A 25 9.67 -15.05 -2.32
C LEU A 25 8.31 -14.62 -2.86
N ASN A 26 7.56 -13.80 -2.11
CA ASN A 26 6.29 -13.27 -2.57
C ASN A 26 6.40 -12.29 -3.76
N LYS A 27 7.59 -11.76 -4.04
CA LYS A 27 7.86 -10.88 -5.20
C LYS A 27 8.21 -11.63 -6.48
N PHE A 28 8.62 -12.91 -6.37
CA PHE A 28 9.05 -13.72 -7.50
C PHE A 28 7.93 -14.67 -7.98
N ASP A 29 7.43 -14.44 -9.19
CA ASP A 29 6.52 -15.38 -9.83
C ASP A 29 7.27 -16.68 -10.14
N GLY A 30 6.73 -17.80 -9.67
CA GLY A 30 7.34 -19.12 -9.90
C GLY A 30 8.44 -19.51 -8.91
N GLY A 31 8.81 -18.64 -7.96
CA GLY A 31 9.81 -18.92 -6.92
C GLY A 31 11.18 -18.32 -7.22
N ALA A 32 12.13 -18.56 -6.31
CA ALA A 32 13.49 -18.04 -6.41
C ALA A 32 14.53 -19.05 -5.93
N THR A 33 15.72 -19.04 -6.53
CA THR A 33 16.85 -19.85 -6.09
C THR A 33 17.51 -19.26 -4.84
N PRO A 34 18.22 -20.06 -4.00
CA PRO A 34 18.96 -19.53 -2.85
C PRO A 34 20.01 -18.46 -3.23
N GLY A 35 20.56 -18.53 -4.46
CA GLY A 35 21.49 -17.53 -4.96
C GLY A 35 20.81 -16.17 -5.19
N LEU A 36 19.67 -16.17 -5.87
CA LEU A 36 18.88 -14.98 -6.13
C LEU A 36 18.38 -14.34 -4.81
N LEU A 37 17.91 -15.17 -3.88
CA LEU A 37 17.48 -14.68 -2.56
C LEU A 37 18.63 -14.11 -1.75
N ALA A 38 19.85 -14.65 -1.86
CA ALA A 38 21.03 -14.11 -1.20
C ALA A 38 21.40 -12.72 -1.76
N GLU A 39 21.34 -12.55 -3.07
CA GLU A 39 21.55 -11.27 -3.74
C GLU A 39 20.58 -10.19 -3.24
N PHE A 40 19.27 -10.49 -3.24
CA PHE A 40 18.25 -9.52 -2.86
C PHE A 40 18.12 -9.28 -1.36
N SER A 41 18.51 -10.25 -0.52
CA SER A 41 18.44 -10.11 0.94
C SER A 41 19.72 -9.53 1.56
N GLY A 42 20.83 -9.51 0.84
CA GLY A 42 22.15 -9.20 1.38
C GLY A 42 22.69 -10.25 2.39
N LEU A 43 22.05 -11.43 2.47
CA LEU A 43 22.45 -12.50 3.36
C LEU A 43 23.41 -13.46 2.64
N HIS A 44 24.35 -14.04 3.42
CA HIS A 44 25.23 -15.07 2.87
C HIS A 44 24.42 -16.30 2.39
N ARG A 45 24.79 -16.88 1.26
CA ARG A 45 24.06 -18.00 0.62
C ARG A 45 23.82 -19.19 1.55
N THR A 46 24.77 -19.53 2.42
CA THR A 46 24.60 -20.62 3.40
C THR A 46 23.53 -20.28 4.45
N THR A 47 23.43 -19.01 4.87
CA THR A 47 22.39 -18.56 5.79
C THR A 47 21.02 -18.64 5.14
N VAL A 48 20.90 -18.19 3.88
CA VAL A 48 19.66 -18.29 3.10
C VAL A 48 19.23 -19.75 2.98
N ARG A 49 20.15 -20.65 2.63
CA ARG A 49 19.84 -22.09 2.49
C ARG A 49 19.29 -22.69 3.77
N ARG A 50 19.97 -22.46 4.91
CA ARG A 50 19.52 -22.96 6.21
C ARG A 50 18.14 -22.43 6.61
N LEU A 51 17.89 -21.14 6.37
CA LEU A 51 16.57 -20.54 6.64
C LEU A 51 15.48 -21.13 5.74
N LEU A 52 15.78 -21.39 4.45
CA LEU A 52 14.85 -22.01 3.54
C LEU A 52 14.56 -23.48 3.90
N GLU A 53 15.55 -24.22 4.38
CA GLU A 53 15.37 -25.58 4.91
C GLU A 53 14.43 -25.57 6.12
N THR A 54 14.65 -24.67 7.10
CA THR A 54 13.71 -24.49 8.23
C THR A 54 12.29 -24.12 7.76
N LEU A 55 12.18 -23.14 6.86
CA LEU A 55 10.87 -22.76 6.33
C LEU A 55 10.19 -23.89 5.53
N GLN A 56 10.96 -24.81 4.97
CA GLN A 56 10.45 -26.01 4.30
C GLN A 56 10.00 -27.06 5.32
N GLU A 57 10.75 -27.28 6.41
CA GLU A 57 10.35 -28.15 7.52
C GLU A 57 9.06 -27.66 8.17
N GLU A 58 8.91 -26.34 8.34
CA GLU A 58 7.68 -25.67 8.82
C GLU A 58 6.56 -25.62 7.76
N GLY A 59 6.81 -26.11 6.55
CA GLY A 59 5.81 -26.20 5.49
C GLY A 59 5.47 -24.89 4.77
N PHE A 60 6.15 -23.78 5.02
CA PHE A 60 5.86 -22.50 4.37
C PHE A 60 6.43 -22.38 2.96
N VAL A 61 7.49 -23.12 2.66
CA VAL A 61 8.07 -23.19 1.31
C VAL A 61 8.24 -24.63 0.86
N ARG A 62 8.31 -24.84 -0.45
CA ARG A 62 8.70 -26.10 -1.07
C ARG A 62 9.80 -25.88 -2.06
N ARG A 63 10.75 -26.82 -2.15
CA ARG A 63 11.79 -26.81 -3.17
C ARG A 63 11.25 -27.43 -4.44
N SER A 64 11.49 -26.78 -5.57
CA SER A 64 11.24 -27.36 -6.89
C SER A 64 12.28 -28.41 -7.21
N ARG A 65 11.86 -29.50 -7.87
CA ARG A 65 12.77 -30.58 -8.29
C ARG A 65 13.48 -30.26 -9.62
N SER A 66 12.95 -29.31 -10.38
CA SER A 66 13.43 -29.02 -11.75
C SER A 66 14.50 -27.93 -11.84
N ASP A 67 14.45 -26.95 -10.92
CA ASP A 67 15.23 -25.70 -11.09
C ASP A 67 15.88 -25.18 -9.80
N ASP A 68 15.92 -25.99 -8.74
CA ASP A 68 16.46 -25.64 -7.40
C ASP A 68 15.81 -24.39 -6.77
N SER A 69 14.69 -23.92 -7.31
CA SER A 69 13.94 -22.79 -6.76
C SER A 69 13.10 -23.21 -5.56
N PHE A 70 12.90 -22.26 -4.64
CA PHE A 70 11.94 -22.38 -3.55
C PHE A 70 10.70 -21.58 -3.88
N ARG A 71 9.53 -22.14 -3.56
CA ARG A 71 8.20 -21.55 -3.80
C ARG A 71 7.40 -21.54 -2.52
N LEU A 72 6.57 -20.52 -2.34
CA LEU A 72 5.63 -20.46 -1.23
C LEU A 72 4.59 -21.59 -1.34
N THR A 73 4.17 -22.10 -0.21
CA THR A 73 3.06 -23.06 -0.10
C THR A 73 1.77 -22.34 0.31
N ILE A 74 0.66 -23.11 0.34
CA ILE A 74 -0.62 -22.62 0.84
C ILE A 74 -0.57 -22.20 2.32
N ASN A 75 0.35 -22.75 3.11
CA ASN A 75 0.47 -22.46 4.54
C ASN A 75 0.81 -20.99 4.82
N VAL A 76 1.42 -20.29 3.84
CA VAL A 76 1.65 -18.83 3.97
C VAL A 76 0.32 -18.07 4.08
N ARG A 77 -0.77 -18.54 3.43
CA ARG A 77 -2.10 -17.91 3.55
C ARG A 77 -2.68 -18.07 4.96
N GLN A 78 -2.38 -19.17 5.65
CA GLN A 78 -2.85 -19.38 7.03
C GLN A 78 -2.31 -18.32 8.00
N LEU A 79 -1.15 -17.72 7.72
CA LEU A 79 -0.62 -16.62 8.52
C LEU A 79 -1.51 -15.37 8.47
N SER A 80 -2.37 -15.25 7.45
CA SER A 80 -3.31 -14.14 7.30
C SER A 80 -4.73 -14.46 7.73
N ASP A 81 -5.06 -15.71 8.07
CA ASP A 81 -6.44 -16.11 8.42
C ASP A 81 -6.95 -15.41 9.69
N GLY A 82 -6.04 -15.07 10.62
CA GLY A 82 -6.35 -14.28 11.81
C GLY A 82 -6.24 -12.77 11.62
N PHE A 83 -5.76 -12.32 10.46
CA PHE A 83 -5.65 -10.91 10.15
C PHE A 83 -7.01 -10.40 9.70
N ARG A 84 -7.62 -9.58 10.54
CA ARG A 84 -8.84 -8.84 10.20
C ARG A 84 -8.41 -7.47 9.71
N ASP A 85 -8.38 -7.30 8.39
CA ASP A 85 -8.38 -5.96 7.82
C ASP A 85 -9.76 -5.30 8.06
N GLU A 86 -9.83 -4.01 7.92
CA GLU A 86 -11.13 -3.33 7.99
C GLU A 86 -12.09 -4.06 7.05
N HIS A 87 -13.23 -4.50 7.58
CA HIS A 87 -14.18 -5.40 6.87
C HIS A 87 -14.56 -4.86 5.49
N TRP A 88 -14.73 -3.53 5.37
CA TRP A 88 -15.08 -2.87 4.13
C TRP A 88 -14.06 -3.09 3.00
N ILE A 89 -12.76 -3.26 3.33
CA ILE A 89 -11.72 -3.47 2.32
C ILE A 89 -11.87 -4.82 1.67
N SER A 90 -11.92 -5.89 2.46
CA SER A 90 -11.97 -7.26 1.94
C SER A 90 -13.34 -7.61 1.35
N ALA A 91 -14.44 -7.20 2.00
CA ALA A 91 -15.78 -7.58 1.59
C ALA A 91 -16.35 -6.66 0.51
N LEU A 92 -16.13 -5.34 0.61
CA LEU A 92 -16.76 -4.37 -0.26
C LEU A 92 -15.84 -3.87 -1.38
N ALA A 93 -14.59 -3.47 -1.03
CA ALA A 93 -13.70 -2.85 -2.01
C ALA A 93 -13.07 -3.86 -2.97
N THR A 94 -12.63 -5.03 -2.49
CA THR A 94 -11.91 -6.01 -3.33
C THR A 94 -12.70 -6.46 -4.57
N PRO A 95 -13.98 -6.82 -4.49
CA PRO A 95 -14.77 -7.18 -5.68
C PRO A 95 -14.85 -6.03 -6.69
N LEU A 96 -15.08 -4.79 -6.22
CA LEU A 96 -15.19 -3.61 -7.05
C LEU A 96 -13.87 -3.23 -7.73
N LEU A 97 -12.72 -3.45 -7.07
CA LEU A 97 -11.40 -3.29 -7.69
C LEU A 97 -11.19 -4.26 -8.85
N GLY A 98 -11.68 -5.49 -8.75
CA GLY A 98 -11.62 -6.47 -9.82
C GLY A 98 -12.43 -6.05 -11.05
N GLU A 99 -13.60 -5.43 -10.84
CA GLU A 99 -14.43 -4.86 -11.91
C GLU A 99 -13.78 -3.62 -12.53
N LEU A 100 -13.28 -2.73 -11.69
CA LEU A 100 -12.59 -1.52 -12.12
C LEU A 100 -11.35 -1.84 -12.97
N LEU A 101 -10.57 -2.86 -12.61
CA LEU A 101 -9.42 -3.30 -13.39
C LEU A 101 -9.81 -3.68 -14.83
N ARG A 102 -10.95 -4.34 -15.04
CA ARG A 102 -11.41 -4.73 -16.39
C ARG A 102 -11.73 -3.52 -17.24
N GLU A 103 -12.22 -2.44 -16.63
CA GLU A 103 -12.56 -1.20 -17.30
C GLU A 103 -11.34 -0.33 -17.61
N VAL A 104 -10.50 -0.08 -16.58
CA VAL A 104 -9.38 0.87 -16.70
C VAL A 104 -8.08 0.23 -17.17
N GLN A 105 -7.93 -1.10 -17.00
CA GLN A 105 -6.76 -1.93 -17.32
C GLN A 105 -5.48 -1.58 -16.54
N TRP A 106 -5.38 -0.38 -16.00
CA TRP A 106 -4.30 0.06 -15.13
C TRP A 106 -4.48 -0.47 -13.70
N PRO A 107 -3.38 -0.73 -12.98
CA PRO A 107 -3.47 -1.13 -11.58
C PRO A 107 -4.20 -0.08 -10.75
N THR A 108 -5.09 -0.55 -9.89
CA THR A 108 -5.81 0.22 -8.89
C THR A 108 -5.59 -0.36 -7.52
N GLY A 109 -5.84 0.41 -6.47
CA GLY A 109 -5.70 -0.08 -5.11
C GLY A 109 -6.36 0.83 -4.08
N ILE A 110 -6.56 0.26 -2.90
CA ILE A 110 -7.01 0.96 -1.70
C ILE A 110 -5.81 1.16 -0.78
N THR A 111 -5.69 2.36 -0.28
CA THR A 111 -4.69 2.73 0.73
C THR A 111 -5.38 3.41 1.90
N THR A 112 -4.92 3.15 3.12
CA THR A 112 -5.37 3.84 4.34
C THR A 112 -4.20 4.52 5.02
N LEU A 113 -4.48 5.56 5.82
CA LEU A 113 -3.46 6.18 6.66
C LEU A 113 -3.04 5.23 7.79
N ASP A 114 -1.75 5.10 8.00
CA ASP A 114 -1.17 4.44 9.17
C ASP A 114 -0.03 5.32 9.71
N VAL A 115 -0.36 6.08 10.73
CA VAL A 115 0.50 7.06 11.41
C VAL A 115 1.04 8.14 10.48
N ASP A 116 2.04 7.86 9.69
CA ASP A 116 2.83 8.82 8.89
C ASP A 116 2.90 8.49 7.40
N ALA A 117 2.23 7.42 6.97
CA ALA A 117 2.28 6.93 5.60
C ALA A 117 0.94 6.36 5.17
N MET A 118 0.69 6.34 3.87
CA MET A 118 -0.39 5.55 3.31
C MET A 118 0.06 4.10 3.18
N VAL A 119 -0.72 3.16 3.68
CA VAL A 119 -0.45 1.72 3.55
C VAL A 119 -1.36 1.12 2.49
N VAL A 120 -0.77 0.39 1.56
CA VAL A 120 -1.53 -0.35 0.55
C VAL A 120 -2.23 -1.52 1.22
N ARG A 121 -3.55 -1.51 1.25
CA ARG A 121 -4.38 -2.56 1.85
C ARG A 121 -4.79 -3.61 0.84
N GLU A 122 -5.27 -3.16 -0.33
CA GLU A 122 -5.67 -4.04 -1.42
C GLU A 122 -5.25 -3.44 -2.76
N THR A 123 -4.96 -4.28 -3.75
CA THR A 123 -4.52 -3.80 -5.05
C THR A 123 -4.64 -4.82 -6.18
N THR A 124 -4.89 -4.33 -7.38
CA THR A 124 -4.95 -5.13 -8.60
C THR A 124 -3.62 -5.24 -9.34
N HIS A 125 -2.51 -4.75 -8.78
CA HIS A 125 -1.19 -4.78 -9.42
C HIS A 125 -0.80 -6.18 -9.92
N ARG A 126 -1.09 -7.22 -9.15
CA ARG A 126 -0.76 -8.61 -9.50
C ARG A 126 -1.51 -9.11 -10.74
N PHE A 127 -2.68 -8.55 -11.00
CA PHE A 127 -3.58 -8.99 -12.06
C PHE A 127 -3.51 -8.10 -13.31
N SER A 128 -2.95 -6.90 -13.21
CA SER A 128 -2.78 -5.99 -14.34
C SER A 128 -1.54 -6.34 -15.16
N ARG A 129 -1.72 -6.46 -16.47
CA ARG A 129 -0.62 -6.64 -17.42
C ARG A 129 0.24 -5.39 -17.58
N LEU A 130 -0.26 -4.24 -17.17
CA LEU A 130 0.40 -2.93 -17.26
C LEU A 130 1.17 -2.56 -15.98
N SER A 131 1.30 -3.50 -15.03
CA SER A 131 2.00 -3.29 -13.78
C SER A 131 3.41 -3.86 -13.80
N PHE A 132 4.36 -3.06 -13.26
CA PHE A 132 5.73 -3.52 -12.96
C PHE A 132 5.88 -4.05 -11.55
N HIS A 133 4.94 -3.74 -10.65
CA HIS A 133 4.97 -4.14 -9.26
C HIS A 133 3.93 -5.23 -8.99
N ARG A 134 4.32 -6.27 -8.25
CA ARG A 134 3.40 -7.38 -7.97
C ARG A 134 3.04 -7.53 -6.50
N ALA A 135 3.99 -7.26 -5.60
CA ALA A 135 3.80 -7.39 -4.15
C ALA A 135 3.70 -6.00 -3.51
N MET A 136 2.51 -5.40 -3.56
CA MET A 136 2.27 -4.04 -3.09
C MET A 136 1.53 -3.99 -1.75
N VAL A 137 0.74 -5.00 -1.41
CA VAL A 137 0.00 -5.05 -0.13
C VAL A 137 0.96 -4.92 1.05
N GLY A 138 0.62 -4.06 2.01
CA GLY A 138 1.43 -3.74 3.18
C GLY A 138 2.59 -2.75 2.90
N ARG A 139 2.76 -2.29 1.65
CA ARG A 139 3.78 -1.27 1.34
C ARG A 139 3.36 0.08 1.91
N ARG A 140 4.29 0.71 2.61
CA ARG A 140 4.15 2.08 3.12
C ARG A 140 4.54 3.07 2.02
N LEU A 141 3.68 4.02 1.75
CA LEU A 141 3.85 5.05 0.72
C LEU A 141 4.00 6.41 1.39
N PRO A 142 5.00 7.24 1.02
CA PRO A 142 5.18 8.56 1.61
C PRO A 142 3.93 9.43 1.46
N LEU A 143 3.42 9.98 2.57
CA LEU A 143 2.16 10.72 2.60
C LEU A 143 2.20 11.97 1.71
N LEU A 144 3.29 12.72 1.75
CA LEU A 144 3.43 14.01 1.06
C LEU A 144 3.86 13.88 -0.41
N LEU A 145 4.22 12.68 -0.88
CA LEU A 145 4.77 12.46 -2.24
C LEU A 145 3.85 11.62 -3.13
N THR A 146 2.73 11.13 -2.62
CA THR A 146 1.84 10.24 -3.34
C THR A 146 0.45 10.83 -3.53
N ALA A 147 -0.22 10.44 -4.61
CA ALA A 147 -1.58 10.87 -4.90
C ALA A 147 -2.54 10.56 -3.75
N SER A 148 -2.46 9.34 -3.20
CA SER A 148 -3.30 8.91 -2.08
C SER A 148 -3.07 9.75 -0.82
N GLY A 149 -1.80 10.05 -0.49
CA GLY A 149 -1.50 10.85 0.69
C GLY A 149 -1.97 12.30 0.56
N LEU A 150 -1.76 12.92 -0.60
CA LEU A 150 -2.26 14.28 -0.89
C LEU A 150 -3.79 14.31 -0.93
N THR A 151 -4.44 13.25 -1.42
CA THR A 151 -5.89 13.10 -1.36
C THR A 151 -6.37 13.02 0.09
N TRP A 152 -5.76 12.15 0.92
CA TRP A 152 -6.12 12.06 2.32
C TRP A 152 -5.99 13.41 3.03
N LEU A 153 -4.84 14.09 2.88
CA LEU A 153 -4.60 15.41 3.48
C LEU A 153 -5.59 16.48 3.00
N ALA A 154 -6.03 16.42 1.73
CA ALA A 154 -6.95 17.39 1.17
C ALA A 154 -8.37 17.24 1.72
N PHE A 155 -8.82 16.01 1.96
CA PHE A 155 -10.20 15.70 2.31
C PHE A 155 -10.40 15.30 3.78
N ALA A 156 -9.31 15.04 4.54
CA ALA A 156 -9.39 14.78 5.97
C ALA A 156 -9.89 16.01 6.75
N PRO A 157 -10.55 15.82 7.91
CA PRO A 157 -10.91 16.90 8.81
C PRO A 157 -9.68 17.74 9.19
N ASP A 158 -9.86 19.05 9.31
CA ASP A 158 -8.75 20.00 9.51
C ASP A 158 -7.88 19.64 10.71
N ALA A 159 -8.48 19.28 11.85
CA ALA A 159 -7.74 18.90 13.05
C ALA A 159 -6.87 17.66 12.87
N GLU A 160 -7.36 16.64 12.14
CA GLU A 160 -6.60 15.41 11.87
C GLU A 160 -5.45 15.70 10.90
N ARG A 161 -5.74 16.43 9.82
CA ARG A 161 -4.72 16.88 8.86
C ARG A 161 -3.60 17.65 9.54
N ASP A 162 -3.95 18.66 10.35
CA ASP A 162 -3.00 19.56 10.98
C ASP A 162 -2.11 18.83 12.00
N ALA A 163 -2.69 17.87 12.75
CA ALA A 163 -1.92 17.00 13.64
C ALA A 163 -0.89 16.16 12.88
N VAL A 164 -1.30 15.52 11.77
CA VAL A 164 -0.40 14.72 10.94
C VAL A 164 0.68 15.60 10.29
N VAL A 165 0.32 16.74 9.72
CA VAL A 165 1.29 17.67 9.10
C VAL A 165 2.30 18.17 10.13
N SER A 166 1.86 18.53 11.34
CA SER A 166 2.76 18.97 12.42
C SER A 166 3.74 17.87 12.84
N MET A 167 3.27 16.64 12.95
CA MET A 167 4.13 15.47 13.24
C MET A 167 5.18 15.26 12.15
N LEU A 168 4.79 15.36 10.86
CA LEU A 168 5.72 15.19 9.74
C LEU A 168 6.71 16.35 9.64
N ALA A 169 6.29 17.59 9.91
CA ALA A 169 7.15 18.78 9.87
C ALA A 169 8.30 18.72 10.90
N ALA A 170 8.09 18.03 12.03
CA ALA A 170 9.11 17.81 13.06
C ALA A 170 10.23 16.85 12.62
N ARG A 171 10.08 16.12 11.53
CA ARG A 171 11.05 15.14 11.03
C ARG A 171 12.03 15.79 10.04
N PRO A 172 13.34 15.48 10.12
CA PRO A 172 14.37 16.13 9.30
C PRO A 172 14.47 15.59 7.86
N GLU A 173 13.95 14.41 7.58
CA GLU A 173 14.10 13.71 6.30
C GLU A 173 13.51 14.53 5.14
N ALA A 174 14.12 14.43 3.97
CA ALA A 174 13.75 15.20 2.78
C ALA A 174 12.32 14.91 2.28
N GLU A 175 11.82 13.70 2.51
CA GLU A 175 10.45 13.32 2.12
C GLU A 175 9.36 14.10 2.89
N TYR A 176 9.70 14.71 4.05
CA TYR A 176 8.80 15.52 4.86
C TYR A 176 8.97 17.03 4.61
N GLN A 177 9.79 17.43 3.64
CA GLN A 177 10.05 18.85 3.35
C GLN A 177 8.77 19.64 3.09
N LEU A 178 7.82 19.06 2.34
CA LEU A 178 6.56 19.73 2.01
C LEU A 178 5.71 20.08 3.25
N ALA A 179 5.83 19.33 4.35
CA ALA A 179 5.15 19.68 5.61
C ALA A 179 5.70 20.97 6.26
N ARG A 180 6.94 21.36 5.92
CA ARG A 180 7.59 22.59 6.39
C ARG A 180 7.37 23.78 5.45
N GLU A 181 6.62 23.59 4.36
CA GLU A 181 6.28 24.61 3.36
C GLU A 181 4.76 24.85 3.35
N PRO A 182 4.18 25.50 4.39
CA PRO A 182 2.74 25.54 4.62
C PRO A 182 1.95 26.16 3.46
N GLU A 183 2.46 27.23 2.87
CA GLU A 183 1.80 27.90 1.74
C GLU A 183 1.74 27.00 0.51
N ARG A 184 2.84 26.30 0.22
CA ARG A 184 2.92 25.37 -0.90
C ARG A 184 2.02 24.16 -0.69
N LEU A 185 2.02 23.59 0.53
CA LEU A 185 1.13 22.49 0.87
C LEU A 185 -0.33 22.93 0.77
N ALA A 186 -0.69 24.10 1.30
CA ALA A 186 -2.05 24.63 1.23
C ALA A 186 -2.52 24.80 -0.22
N ALA A 187 -1.68 25.33 -1.11
CA ALA A 187 -1.99 25.48 -2.53
C ALA A 187 -2.23 24.12 -3.22
N ILE A 188 -1.41 23.11 -2.92
CA ILE A 188 -1.57 21.75 -3.44
C ILE A 188 -2.90 21.15 -2.96
N LEU A 189 -3.20 21.26 -1.66
CA LEU A 189 -4.44 20.70 -1.09
C LEU A 189 -5.69 21.42 -1.61
N ALA A 190 -5.63 22.74 -1.80
CA ALA A 190 -6.72 23.50 -2.41
C ALA A 190 -7.01 23.03 -3.85
N ARG A 191 -5.95 22.85 -4.65
CA ARG A 191 -6.07 22.31 -6.02
C ARG A 191 -6.63 20.88 -6.01
N THR A 192 -6.19 20.03 -5.10
CA THR A 192 -6.67 18.66 -4.95
C THR A 192 -8.17 18.65 -4.64
N ARG A 193 -8.65 19.52 -3.74
CA ARG A 193 -10.09 19.68 -3.43
C ARG A 193 -10.88 20.16 -4.64
N GLN A 194 -10.36 21.16 -5.33
CA GLN A 194 -11.02 21.72 -6.53
C GLN A 194 -11.15 20.70 -7.64
N ASN A 195 -10.12 19.89 -7.87
CA ASN A 195 -10.11 18.86 -8.90
C ASN A 195 -10.92 17.60 -8.50
N GLY A 196 -11.15 17.39 -7.21
CA GLY A 196 -11.78 16.18 -6.67
C GLY A 196 -10.87 14.94 -6.67
N TYR A 197 -9.57 15.11 -6.93
CA TYR A 197 -8.58 14.04 -6.89
C TYR A 197 -7.19 14.59 -6.57
N GLY A 198 -6.37 13.76 -5.93
CA GLY A 198 -4.94 14.04 -5.74
C GLY A 198 -4.08 13.41 -6.85
N GLU A 199 -2.91 13.98 -7.05
CA GLU A 199 -1.92 13.55 -8.02
C GLU A 199 -0.53 13.51 -7.38
N ASN A 200 0.39 12.65 -7.85
CA ASN A 200 1.75 12.65 -7.36
C ASN A 200 2.64 13.59 -8.20
N PHE A 201 3.46 14.39 -7.53
CA PHE A 201 4.29 15.43 -8.15
C PHE A 201 5.69 14.93 -8.58
N ARG A 202 5.85 13.70 -9.02
CA ARG A 202 7.15 13.13 -9.45
C ARG A 202 8.32 13.37 -8.45
N GLY A 203 8.02 13.77 -7.21
CA GLY A 203 9.00 14.03 -6.16
C GLY A 203 9.57 12.77 -5.53
N TRP A 204 8.97 11.64 -5.79
CA TRP A 204 9.41 10.36 -5.27
C TRP A 204 10.40 9.69 -6.23
N ARG A 205 11.68 9.96 -6.03
CA ARG A 205 12.76 9.48 -6.92
C ARG A 205 12.82 7.97 -7.13
N GLN A 206 12.32 7.19 -6.19
CA GLN A 206 12.28 5.73 -6.31
C GLN A 206 11.25 5.25 -7.34
N GLU A 207 10.30 6.10 -7.74
CA GLU A 207 9.17 5.76 -8.61
C GLU A 207 8.94 6.81 -9.71
N GLU A 208 10.01 7.37 -10.27
CA GLU A 208 9.94 8.46 -11.28
C GLU A 208 9.15 8.09 -12.56
N LYS A 209 9.10 6.79 -12.88
CA LYS A 209 8.39 6.30 -14.07
C LYS A 209 6.89 6.13 -13.86
N ILE A 210 6.42 6.28 -12.61
CA ILE A 210 5.06 5.97 -12.23
C ILE A 210 4.35 7.25 -11.81
N VAL A 211 3.14 7.42 -12.32
CA VAL A 211 2.22 8.48 -11.96
C VAL A 211 0.92 7.87 -11.44
N SER A 212 0.26 8.57 -10.55
CA SER A 212 -1.01 8.12 -9.99
C SER A 212 -1.97 9.30 -9.80
N ILE A 213 -3.25 8.98 -9.89
CA ILE A 213 -4.35 9.81 -9.40
C ILE A 213 -5.10 9.04 -8.33
N ALA A 214 -5.69 9.73 -7.36
CA ALA A 214 -6.43 9.10 -6.28
C ALA A 214 -7.66 9.93 -5.89
N VAL A 215 -8.73 9.24 -5.50
CA VAL A 215 -9.95 9.83 -4.97
C VAL A 215 -10.15 9.38 -3.52
N PRO A 216 -10.77 10.19 -2.64
CA PRO A 216 -11.11 9.77 -1.30
C PRO A 216 -12.19 8.70 -1.30
N VAL A 217 -12.18 7.84 -0.29
CA VAL A 217 -13.27 6.98 0.13
C VAL A 217 -13.66 7.43 1.53
N CYS A 218 -14.89 7.87 1.70
CA CYS A 218 -15.37 8.49 2.92
C CYS A 218 -16.43 7.64 3.62
N SER A 219 -16.48 7.72 4.94
CA SER A 219 -17.59 7.28 5.78
C SER A 219 -17.78 8.31 6.89
N GLN A 220 -19.04 8.67 7.21
CA GLN A 220 -19.38 9.62 8.27
C GLN A 220 -18.56 10.93 8.21
N GLN A 221 -18.37 11.49 7.01
CA GLN A 221 -17.59 12.71 6.73
C GLN A 221 -16.08 12.59 7.04
N ARG A 222 -15.55 11.40 7.20
CA ARG A 222 -14.12 11.14 7.40
C ARG A 222 -13.55 10.35 6.22
N VAL A 223 -12.32 10.64 5.85
CA VAL A 223 -11.60 9.85 4.85
C VAL A 223 -11.08 8.58 5.51
N ILE A 224 -11.69 7.45 5.20
CA ILE A 224 -11.29 6.13 5.70
C ILE A 224 -10.22 5.49 4.83
N GLY A 225 -10.09 5.93 3.59
CA GLY A 225 -9.07 5.45 2.65
C GLY A 225 -9.05 6.24 1.37
N CYS A 226 -8.18 5.84 0.46
CA CYS A 226 -8.08 6.43 -0.88
C CYS A 226 -8.04 5.32 -1.92
N LEU A 227 -8.87 5.47 -2.97
CA LEU A 227 -8.83 4.64 -4.17
C LEU A 227 -7.90 5.27 -5.19
N ASN A 228 -6.84 4.59 -5.58
CA ASN A 228 -5.88 5.09 -6.55
C ASN A 228 -5.88 4.29 -7.86
N LEU A 229 -5.42 4.94 -8.92
CA LEU A 229 -5.03 4.36 -10.19
C LEU A 229 -3.58 4.74 -10.47
N VAL A 230 -2.77 3.73 -10.84
CA VAL A 230 -1.33 3.88 -11.07
C VAL A 230 -1.04 3.57 -12.54
N TYR A 231 -0.25 4.43 -13.19
CA TYR A 231 0.10 4.24 -14.61
C TYR A 231 1.52 4.73 -14.90
N ILE A 232 2.03 4.37 -16.09
CA ILE A 232 3.36 4.75 -16.54
C ILE A 232 3.33 6.18 -17.07
N ALA A 233 4.23 7.03 -16.60
CA ALA A 233 4.29 8.46 -16.95
C ALA A 233 4.37 8.74 -18.46
N SER A 234 4.94 7.81 -19.26
CA SER A 234 5.03 7.94 -20.71
C SER A 234 3.75 7.57 -21.45
N ALA A 235 2.77 6.93 -20.77
CA ALA A 235 1.54 6.45 -21.42
C ALA A 235 0.50 7.57 -21.59
N MET A 236 0.39 8.48 -20.61
CA MET A 236 -0.57 9.59 -20.65
C MET A 236 -0.18 10.69 -19.67
N THR A 237 -0.67 11.91 -19.88
CA THR A 237 -0.56 13.01 -18.91
C THR A 237 -1.56 12.82 -17.75
N ILE A 238 -1.40 13.61 -16.68
CA ILE A 238 -2.33 13.59 -15.54
C ILE A 238 -3.74 14.00 -15.98
N GLU A 239 -3.83 15.02 -16.82
CA GLU A 239 -5.10 15.52 -17.35
C GLU A 239 -5.81 14.47 -18.21
N GLN A 240 -5.07 13.76 -19.06
CA GLN A 240 -5.59 12.65 -19.86
C GLN A 240 -6.05 11.49 -18.96
N ALA A 241 -5.27 11.15 -17.93
CA ALA A 241 -5.62 10.11 -16.97
C ALA A 241 -6.90 10.49 -16.19
N ALA A 242 -7.02 11.74 -15.74
CA ALA A 242 -8.19 12.24 -15.05
C ALA A 242 -9.40 12.25 -16.00
N GLN A 243 -9.28 12.81 -17.18
CA GLN A 243 -10.39 12.83 -18.16
C GLN A 243 -10.92 11.43 -18.45
N LYS A 244 -10.03 10.45 -18.61
CA LYS A 244 -10.38 9.09 -19.02
C LYS A 244 -10.86 8.21 -17.87
N HIS A 245 -10.24 8.32 -16.70
CA HIS A 245 -10.38 7.32 -15.64
C HIS A 245 -11.00 7.84 -14.33
N LEU A 246 -10.97 9.17 -14.08
CA LEU A 246 -11.54 9.74 -12.87
C LEU A 246 -13.02 9.41 -12.66
N PRO A 247 -13.90 9.46 -13.69
CA PRO A 247 -15.31 9.09 -13.50
C PRO A 247 -15.50 7.67 -12.99
N ALA A 248 -14.67 6.72 -13.46
CA ALA A 248 -14.72 5.32 -13.01
C ALA A 248 -14.25 5.18 -11.56
N LEU A 249 -13.15 5.86 -11.16
CA LEU A 249 -12.68 5.85 -9.78
C LEU A 249 -13.73 6.44 -8.83
N GLN A 250 -14.27 7.61 -9.16
CA GLN A 250 -15.29 8.27 -8.34
C GLN A 250 -16.58 7.43 -8.20
N ARG A 251 -16.99 6.75 -9.28
CA ARG A 251 -18.12 5.82 -9.23
C ARG A 251 -17.85 4.68 -8.26
N VAL A 252 -16.70 4.04 -8.36
CA VAL A 252 -16.32 2.92 -7.47
C VAL A 252 -16.17 3.38 -6.03
N ALA A 253 -15.57 4.55 -5.77
CA ALA A 253 -15.50 5.12 -4.42
C ALA A 253 -16.91 5.27 -3.82
N ARG A 254 -17.84 5.90 -4.55
CA ARG A 254 -19.24 6.04 -4.11
C ARG A 254 -19.96 4.70 -3.92
N GLN A 255 -19.65 3.68 -4.72
CA GLN A 255 -20.22 2.35 -4.53
C GLN A 255 -19.73 1.69 -3.25
N ILE A 256 -18.46 1.89 -2.88
CA ILE A 256 -17.91 1.42 -1.61
C ILE A 256 -18.62 2.15 -0.45
N GLU A 257 -18.69 3.48 -0.51
CA GLU A 257 -19.35 4.33 0.49
C GLU A 257 -20.80 3.91 0.73
N ALA A 258 -21.58 3.77 -0.35
CA ALA A 258 -22.99 3.37 -0.28
C ALA A 258 -23.17 1.98 0.36
N ARG A 259 -22.33 1.01 0.00
CA ARG A 259 -22.41 -0.34 0.61
C ARG A 259 -22.03 -0.34 2.09
N MET A 260 -21.12 0.52 2.50
CA MET A 260 -20.77 0.68 3.91
C MET A 260 -21.95 1.26 4.71
N GLU A 261 -22.62 2.28 4.18
CA GLU A 261 -23.81 2.85 4.80
C GLU A 261 -24.93 1.81 4.92
N GLU A 262 -25.12 0.96 3.91
CA GLU A 262 -26.08 -0.14 3.94
C GLU A 262 -25.74 -1.17 5.04
N GLU A 263 -24.46 -1.54 5.21
CA GLU A 263 -24.03 -2.48 6.23
C GLU A 263 -24.15 -1.90 7.67
N GLU A 264 -23.81 -0.63 7.88
CA GLU A 264 -23.96 0.03 9.19
C GLU A 264 -25.41 0.01 9.67
N VAL A 265 -26.37 0.22 8.76
CA VAL A 265 -27.81 0.15 9.07
C VAL A 265 -28.24 -1.25 9.53
N TRP A 266 -27.59 -2.33 9.03
CA TRP A 266 -27.90 -3.71 9.46
C TRP A 266 -27.36 -4.03 10.86
N TYR A 267 -26.25 -3.42 11.29
CA TYR A 267 -25.68 -3.62 12.63
C TYR A 267 -26.39 -2.80 13.71
N GLU A 268 -27.11 -1.73 13.35
CA GLU A 268 -27.87 -0.88 14.28
C GLU A 268 -29.35 -1.29 14.43
N MET A 269 -29.84 -2.27 13.66
CA MET A 269 -31.19 -2.82 13.83
C MET A 269 -31.20 -3.87 14.95
N PRO A 270 -32.10 -3.71 16.00
CA PRO A 270 -32.16 -4.57 17.17
C PRO A 270 -32.58 -6.01 16.87
#